data_6f2474704643d9510e96c3b373d37bdb
#
_entry.id   6f2474704643d9510e96c3b373d37bdb
#
_cell.length_a   1.000
_cell.length_b   1.000
_cell.length_c   1.000
_cell.angle_alpha   90.00
_cell.angle_beta   90.00
_cell.angle_gamma   90.00
#
_symmetry.space_group_name_H-M   'P 1'
#
loop_
_entity.id
_entity.type
_entity.pdbx_description
1 polymer ?
#
loop_
_entity_poly.entity_id
_entity_poly.type
_entity_poly.pdbx_seq_one_letter_code
_entity_poly.pdbx_strand_id
1 'polypeptide(L)'
;MGTPKLTARALNRATLARQLLLARAPLTVTEAVRRIVAVQAQQPASPYIALWNRLSPFDPAALDAALTDHSLVRATLMRITVHTVHADDYTPFREAMEPTLRGSRLGDPRYRASGLTATDADAFLPHLLDHAHGHPRTATELRTRLEEHLGTPTALDSGGHRMLRHYAPLWHAPTGGPWSFDTRQSYVAASPRPSLTDPDAPAEGLRTLIRRYLQGFGPASVADMAQFALVQQRRIKEALSSMTDELETLPPSLGTRTPLYDIPDAPRARVDRHEGRHGPPRRW
;
A
#
# COMPACT_ATOMS: atom_id res chain seq x y z
N MET A 1 -38.13 8.25 -2.78
CA MET A 1 -37.47 8.71 -1.55
C MET A 1 -36.03 9.02 -1.90
N GLY A 2 -35.55 10.28 -1.75
CA GLY A 2 -34.17 10.64 -2.06
C GLY A 2 -33.18 9.96 -1.08
N THR A 3 -32.09 9.44 -1.60
CA THR A 3 -31.01 8.86 -0.79
C THR A 3 -30.51 9.93 0.19
N PRO A 4 -30.47 9.67 1.50
CA PRO A 4 -30.04 10.64 2.48
C PRO A 4 -28.59 11.06 2.20
N LYS A 5 -28.34 12.39 2.14
CA LYS A 5 -26.98 12.91 1.94
C LYS A 5 -26.08 12.48 3.10
N LEU A 6 -24.92 11.92 2.77
CA LEU A 6 -23.91 11.53 3.74
C LEU A 6 -23.31 12.77 4.42
N THR A 7 -23.25 12.76 5.73
CA THR A 7 -22.55 13.79 6.52
C THR A 7 -21.08 13.44 6.67
N ALA A 8 -20.21 14.44 6.93
CA ALA A 8 -18.81 14.20 7.23
C ALA A 8 -18.62 13.25 8.42
N ARG A 9 -19.49 13.33 9.45
CA ARG A 9 -19.49 12.40 10.59
C ARG A 9 -19.82 10.97 10.16
N ALA A 10 -20.80 10.77 9.27
CA ALA A 10 -21.16 9.45 8.76
C ALA A 10 -20.03 8.84 7.93
N LEU A 11 -19.38 9.63 7.07
CA LEU A 11 -18.21 9.21 6.30
C LEU A 11 -17.06 8.80 7.21
N ASN A 12 -16.70 9.63 8.20
CA ASN A 12 -15.66 9.33 9.16
C ASN A 12 -15.95 8.03 9.93
N ARG A 13 -17.19 7.85 10.42
CA ARG A 13 -17.58 6.60 11.11
C ARG A 13 -17.52 5.37 10.20
N ALA A 14 -17.89 5.51 8.92
CA ALA A 14 -17.77 4.42 7.94
C ALA A 14 -16.30 4.01 7.76
N THR A 15 -15.41 4.97 7.57
CA THR A 15 -13.95 4.71 7.47
C THR A 15 -13.41 4.08 8.75
N LEU A 16 -13.73 4.62 9.94
CA LEU A 16 -13.27 4.05 11.21
C LEU A 16 -13.78 2.61 11.43
N ALA A 17 -15.02 2.31 11.03
CA ALA A 17 -15.58 0.96 11.12
C ALA A 17 -14.83 -0.03 10.19
N ARG A 18 -14.61 0.37 8.92
CA ARG A 18 -13.88 -0.44 7.93
C ARG A 18 -12.42 -0.65 8.32
N GLN A 19 -11.82 0.36 8.96
CA GLN A 19 -10.45 0.32 9.48
C GLN A 19 -10.33 -0.37 10.84
N LEU A 20 -11.39 -1.00 11.36
CA LEU A 20 -11.41 -1.69 12.68
C LEU A 20 -10.99 -0.77 13.84
N LEU A 21 -11.36 0.51 13.80
CA LEU A 21 -10.99 1.51 14.81
C LEU A 21 -12.15 1.91 15.73
N LEU A 22 -13.40 1.45 15.47
CA LEU A 22 -14.53 1.66 16.39
C LEU A 22 -14.59 0.62 17.49
N ALA A 23 -14.16 -0.61 17.18
CA ALA A 23 -14.04 -1.71 18.13
C ALA A 23 -12.95 -2.66 17.62
N ARG A 24 -12.20 -3.25 18.55
CA ARG A 24 -11.23 -4.31 18.22
C ARG A 24 -11.96 -5.54 17.71
N ALA A 25 -11.41 -6.17 16.67
CA ALA A 25 -12.00 -7.33 16.02
C ALA A 25 -11.27 -8.64 16.37
N PRO A 26 -11.99 -9.77 16.49
CA PRO A 26 -11.40 -11.09 16.70
C PRO A 26 -10.97 -11.72 15.36
N LEU A 27 -10.08 -11.02 14.63
CA LEU A 27 -9.53 -11.47 13.34
C LEU A 27 -8.09 -11.90 13.52
N THR A 28 -7.61 -12.75 12.60
CA THR A 28 -6.17 -13.02 12.46
C THR A 28 -5.44 -11.77 11.93
N VAL A 29 -4.12 -11.74 12.09
CA VAL A 29 -3.31 -10.60 11.60
C VAL A 29 -3.39 -10.45 10.07
N THR A 30 -3.45 -11.56 9.34
CA THR A 30 -3.58 -11.59 7.88
C THR A 30 -4.93 -11.08 7.40
N GLU A 31 -6.03 -11.55 8.02
CA GLU A 31 -7.38 -11.06 7.74
C GLU A 31 -7.51 -9.55 8.05
N ALA A 32 -6.94 -9.11 9.15
CA ALA A 32 -6.98 -7.71 9.55
C ALA A 32 -6.23 -6.82 8.54
N VAL A 33 -5.00 -7.18 8.15
CA VAL A 33 -4.24 -6.42 7.15
C VAL A 33 -4.97 -6.41 5.80
N ARG A 34 -5.51 -7.56 5.38
CA ARG A 34 -6.31 -7.64 4.17
C ARG A 34 -7.53 -6.73 4.24
N ARG A 35 -8.23 -6.70 5.38
CA ARG A 35 -9.42 -5.87 5.59
C ARG A 35 -9.12 -4.38 5.55
N ILE A 36 -8.05 -3.94 6.19
CA ILE A 36 -7.67 -2.52 6.24
C ILE A 36 -6.81 -2.08 5.05
N VAL A 37 -6.56 -3.00 4.10
CA VAL A 37 -5.85 -2.82 2.81
C VAL A 37 -4.33 -2.78 2.96
N ALA A 38 -3.80 -1.93 3.80
CA ALA A 38 -2.37 -1.78 4.00
C ALA A 38 -2.08 -1.09 5.34
N VAL A 39 -0.93 -1.40 5.91
CA VAL A 39 -0.37 -0.69 7.07
C VAL A 39 0.94 -0.04 6.66
N GLN A 40 1.07 1.26 6.86
CA GLN A 40 2.36 1.92 6.62
C GLN A 40 3.41 1.36 7.59
N ALA A 41 4.53 0.90 7.03
CA ALA A 41 5.55 0.13 7.73
C ALA A 41 6.95 0.76 7.58
N GLN A 42 7.00 2.10 7.49
CA GLN A 42 8.27 2.83 7.39
C GLN A 42 9.13 2.58 8.64
N GLN A 43 8.50 2.55 9.80
CA GLN A 43 9.11 2.10 11.06
C GLN A 43 8.69 0.65 11.33
N PRO A 44 9.62 -0.24 11.71
CA PRO A 44 9.32 -1.66 11.97
C PRO A 44 8.22 -1.88 13.02
N ALA A 45 8.14 -1.06 14.06
CA ALA A 45 7.11 -1.15 15.10
C ALA A 45 5.70 -0.75 14.64
N SER A 46 5.56 0.04 13.55
CA SER A 46 4.28 0.59 13.14
C SER A 46 3.19 -0.45 12.86
N PRO A 47 3.45 -1.57 12.16
CA PRO A 47 2.43 -2.60 11.94
C PRO A 47 1.93 -3.25 13.25
N TYR A 48 2.83 -3.47 14.22
CA TYR A 48 2.47 -4.05 15.52
C TYR A 48 1.53 -3.14 16.30
N ILE A 49 1.86 -1.86 16.41
CA ILE A 49 1.03 -0.85 17.08
C ILE A 49 -0.32 -0.70 16.35
N ALA A 50 -0.30 -0.68 15.04
CA ALA A 50 -1.52 -0.55 14.23
C ALA A 50 -2.46 -1.74 14.43
N LEU A 51 -1.95 -2.97 14.46
CA LEU A 51 -2.75 -4.18 14.67
C LEU A 51 -3.18 -4.34 16.12
N TRP A 52 -2.33 -4.00 17.08
CA TRP A 52 -2.72 -3.98 18.50
C TRP A 52 -3.94 -3.09 18.77
N ASN A 53 -4.02 -1.94 18.11
CA ASN A 53 -5.18 -1.04 18.22
C ASN A 53 -6.47 -1.61 17.59
N ARG A 54 -6.38 -2.63 16.73
CA ARG A 54 -7.48 -3.15 15.92
C ARG A 54 -7.93 -4.55 16.29
N LEU A 55 -7.07 -5.33 16.91
CA LEU A 55 -7.32 -6.76 17.19
C LEU A 55 -7.47 -7.03 18.69
N SER A 56 -8.34 -8.00 19.02
CA SER A 56 -8.48 -8.52 20.36
C SER A 56 -8.87 -10.01 20.29
N PRO A 57 -7.96 -10.93 20.69
CA PRO A 57 -6.58 -10.66 21.15
C PRO A 57 -5.64 -10.27 20.00
N PHE A 58 -4.52 -9.64 20.32
CA PHE A 58 -3.41 -9.43 19.38
C PHE A 58 -2.15 -10.13 19.90
N ASP A 59 -1.60 -11.02 19.09
CA ASP A 59 -0.33 -11.71 19.35
C ASP A 59 0.75 -11.19 18.38
N PRO A 60 1.81 -10.52 18.87
CA PRO A 60 2.93 -10.09 18.03
C PRO A 60 3.62 -11.25 17.29
N ALA A 61 3.71 -12.44 17.90
CA ALA A 61 4.34 -13.60 17.27
C ALA A 61 3.58 -14.09 16.03
N ALA A 62 2.25 -13.93 16.01
CA ALA A 62 1.45 -14.21 14.82
C ALA A 62 1.78 -13.26 13.65
N LEU A 63 2.13 -11.99 13.94
CA LEU A 63 2.60 -11.07 12.89
C LEU A 63 4.00 -11.42 12.40
N ASP A 64 4.93 -11.82 13.32
CA ASP A 64 6.27 -12.29 12.96
C ASP A 64 6.19 -13.51 12.05
N ALA A 65 5.33 -14.48 12.38
CA ALA A 65 5.09 -15.68 11.58
C ALA A 65 4.56 -15.32 10.18
N ALA A 66 3.55 -14.44 10.10
CA ALA A 66 2.95 -14.02 8.83
C ALA A 66 3.90 -13.24 7.92
N LEU A 67 4.89 -12.53 8.49
CA LEU A 67 5.96 -11.87 7.73
C LEU A 67 7.03 -12.87 7.28
N THR A 68 7.27 -13.92 8.07
CA THR A 68 8.28 -14.95 7.78
C THR A 68 7.80 -15.93 6.70
N ASP A 69 6.54 -16.34 6.72
CA ASP A 69 5.93 -17.24 5.73
C ASP A 69 5.44 -16.49 4.48
N HIS A 70 5.60 -15.17 4.46
CA HIS A 70 5.18 -14.27 3.38
C HIS A 70 3.66 -14.24 3.11
N SER A 71 2.79 -14.63 4.04
CA SER A 71 1.36 -14.34 3.95
C SER A 71 1.07 -12.85 4.08
N LEU A 72 1.94 -12.14 4.80
CA LEU A 72 2.06 -10.67 4.77
C LEU A 72 3.44 -10.27 4.26
N VAL A 73 3.48 -9.28 3.39
CA VAL A 73 4.75 -8.82 2.80
C VAL A 73 4.96 -7.32 3.07
N ARG A 74 6.23 -6.94 3.26
CA ARG A 74 6.64 -5.56 3.50
C ARG A 74 7.40 -5.04 2.29
N ALA A 75 6.86 -4.02 1.60
CA ALA A 75 7.42 -3.52 0.35
C ALA A 75 7.14 -2.03 0.13
N THR A 76 7.88 -1.42 -0.82
CA THR A 76 7.60 -0.05 -1.28
C THR A 76 6.40 -0.06 -2.22
N LEU A 77 5.33 0.63 -1.85
CA LEU A 77 4.05 0.68 -2.56
C LEU A 77 3.49 2.12 -2.61
N MET A 78 2.24 2.32 -2.15
CA MET A 78 1.53 3.58 -2.19
C MET A 78 2.34 4.74 -1.61
N ARG A 79 2.19 5.94 -2.16
CA ARG A 79 2.94 7.15 -1.77
C ARG A 79 4.47 6.96 -1.78
N ILE A 80 4.96 5.90 -2.44
CA ILE A 80 6.39 5.58 -2.53
C ILE A 80 7.00 5.31 -1.14
N THR A 81 6.19 4.84 -0.19
CA THR A 81 6.61 4.46 1.16
C THR A 81 6.44 2.96 1.40
N VAL A 82 7.08 2.45 2.45
CA VAL A 82 7.03 1.03 2.79
C VAL A 82 5.69 0.72 3.47
N HIS A 83 5.03 -0.34 3.01
CA HIS A 83 3.78 -0.85 3.55
C HIS A 83 3.88 -2.35 3.83
N THR A 84 3.15 -2.81 4.84
CA THR A 84 2.79 -4.20 5.02
C THR A 84 1.41 -4.41 4.41
N VAL A 85 1.32 -5.39 3.50
CA VAL A 85 0.09 -5.76 2.78
C VAL A 85 -0.08 -7.29 2.79
N HIS A 86 -1.28 -7.76 2.50
CA HIS A 86 -1.52 -9.18 2.24
C HIS A 86 -0.81 -9.59 0.95
N ALA A 87 -0.25 -10.81 0.90
CA ALA A 87 0.52 -11.28 -0.26
C ALA A 87 -0.28 -11.21 -1.57
N ASP A 88 -1.55 -11.61 -1.56
CA ASP A 88 -2.42 -11.54 -2.75
C ASP A 88 -2.64 -10.12 -3.27
N ASP A 89 -2.54 -9.10 -2.41
CA ASP A 89 -2.73 -7.71 -2.79
C ASP A 89 -1.43 -7.07 -3.32
N TYR A 90 -0.26 -7.69 -3.06
CA TYR A 90 1.03 -7.09 -3.41
C TYR A 90 1.20 -6.91 -4.92
N THR A 91 1.02 -7.97 -5.70
CA THR A 91 1.24 -7.94 -7.17
C THR A 91 0.39 -6.88 -7.85
N PRO A 92 -0.95 -6.86 -7.71
CA PRO A 92 -1.76 -5.81 -8.33
C PRO A 92 -1.44 -4.41 -7.80
N PHE A 93 -1.10 -4.25 -6.52
CA PHE A 93 -0.72 -2.94 -5.98
C PHE A 93 0.62 -2.47 -6.55
N ARG A 94 1.60 -3.36 -6.68
CA ARG A 94 2.91 -3.02 -7.26
C ARG A 94 2.80 -2.64 -8.73
N GLU A 95 1.96 -3.34 -9.49
CA GLU A 95 1.65 -3.04 -10.90
C GLU A 95 0.91 -1.71 -11.04
N ALA A 96 -0.10 -1.44 -10.21
CA ALA A 96 -0.78 -0.13 -10.17
C ALA A 96 0.21 1.03 -9.96
N MET A 97 1.21 0.80 -9.11
CA MET A 97 2.23 1.78 -8.74
C MET A 97 3.41 1.86 -9.72
N GLU A 98 3.51 0.97 -10.71
CA GLU A 98 4.65 0.91 -11.63
C GLU A 98 4.99 2.26 -12.26
N PRO A 99 4.07 3.01 -12.90
CA PRO A 99 4.41 4.28 -13.50
C PRO A 99 4.89 5.33 -12.50
N THR A 100 4.33 5.32 -11.29
CA THR A 100 4.70 6.25 -10.21
C THR A 100 6.07 5.91 -9.63
N LEU A 101 6.33 4.63 -9.35
CA LEU A 101 7.60 4.16 -8.81
C LEU A 101 8.73 4.35 -9.83
N ARG A 102 8.50 3.97 -11.09
CA ARG A 102 9.46 4.14 -12.17
C ARG A 102 9.85 5.61 -12.34
N GLY A 103 8.87 6.49 -12.51
CA GLY A 103 9.12 7.92 -12.67
C GLY A 103 9.81 8.55 -11.46
N SER A 104 9.41 8.18 -10.24
CA SER A 104 9.99 8.74 -9.02
C SER A 104 11.37 8.19 -8.69
N ARG A 105 11.67 6.92 -8.95
CA ARG A 105 12.92 6.27 -8.54
C ARG A 105 13.99 6.36 -9.61
N LEU A 106 13.66 6.06 -10.87
CA LEU A 106 14.60 6.17 -11.99
C LEU A 106 14.72 7.61 -12.52
N GLY A 107 13.73 8.46 -12.21
CA GLY A 107 13.80 9.90 -12.45
C GLY A 107 14.50 10.71 -11.35
N ASP A 108 14.86 10.10 -10.22
CA ASP A 108 15.49 10.79 -9.08
C ASP A 108 16.88 11.33 -9.46
N PRO A 109 17.25 12.56 -9.06
CA PRO A 109 18.59 13.11 -9.33
C PRO A 109 19.73 12.21 -8.86
N ARG A 110 19.58 11.51 -7.76
CA ARG A 110 20.57 10.55 -7.22
C ARG A 110 20.76 9.34 -8.12
N TYR A 111 19.69 8.87 -8.78
CA TYR A 111 19.79 7.80 -9.77
C TYR A 111 20.46 8.31 -11.05
N ARG A 112 20.06 9.46 -11.55
CA ARG A 112 20.65 10.08 -12.74
C ARG A 112 22.13 10.43 -12.57
N ALA A 113 22.53 10.88 -11.38
CA ALA A 113 23.91 11.16 -11.05
C ALA A 113 24.83 9.92 -11.11
N SER A 114 24.27 8.70 -11.05
CA SER A 114 25.03 7.47 -11.25
C SER A 114 25.42 7.19 -12.69
N GLY A 115 24.90 7.95 -13.66
CA GLY A 115 25.09 7.71 -15.09
C GLY A 115 24.21 6.60 -15.66
N LEU A 116 23.41 5.91 -14.82
CA LEU A 116 22.50 4.86 -15.26
C LEU A 116 21.20 5.44 -15.81
N THR A 117 20.67 4.77 -16.83
CA THR A 117 19.39 5.09 -17.47
C THR A 117 18.28 4.13 -16.98
N ALA A 118 17.04 4.42 -17.37
CA ALA A 118 15.93 3.49 -17.13
C ALA A 118 16.12 2.17 -17.91
N THR A 119 16.75 2.22 -19.07
CA THR A 119 17.08 1.03 -19.87
C THR A 119 18.09 0.12 -19.16
N ASP A 120 19.10 0.72 -18.50
CA ASP A 120 20.06 -0.06 -17.71
C ASP A 120 19.37 -0.73 -16.51
N ALA A 121 18.41 -0.03 -15.87
CA ALA A 121 17.59 -0.63 -14.82
C ALA A 121 16.79 -1.82 -15.34
N ASP A 122 16.14 -1.68 -16.50
CA ASP A 122 15.35 -2.77 -17.11
C ASP A 122 16.22 -3.98 -17.47
N ALA A 123 17.41 -3.76 -17.98
CA ALA A 123 18.37 -4.83 -18.31
C ALA A 123 18.88 -5.54 -17.03
N PHE A 124 19.10 -4.80 -15.96
CA PHE A 124 19.65 -5.37 -14.72
C PHE A 124 18.59 -6.04 -13.83
N LEU A 125 17.34 -5.59 -13.84
CA LEU A 125 16.31 -6.10 -12.95
C LEU A 125 16.16 -7.63 -12.95
N PRO A 126 16.14 -8.36 -14.07
CA PRO A 126 16.08 -9.80 -14.07
C PRO A 126 17.21 -10.45 -13.27
N HIS A 127 18.44 -9.97 -13.47
CA HIS A 127 19.63 -10.48 -12.76
C HIS A 127 19.57 -10.20 -11.25
N LEU A 128 19.05 -9.03 -10.87
CA LEU A 128 18.86 -8.66 -9.47
C LEU A 128 17.83 -9.59 -8.80
N LEU A 129 16.69 -9.80 -9.46
CA LEU A 129 15.60 -10.62 -8.94
C LEU A 129 15.99 -12.09 -8.86
N ASP A 130 16.75 -12.60 -9.83
CA ASP A 130 17.26 -13.98 -9.78
C ASP A 130 18.27 -14.15 -8.65
N HIS A 131 19.15 -13.16 -8.42
CA HIS A 131 20.10 -13.19 -7.30
C HIS A 131 19.40 -13.17 -5.93
N ALA A 132 18.25 -12.50 -5.81
CA ALA A 132 17.46 -12.40 -4.59
C ALA A 132 16.33 -13.45 -4.52
N HIS A 133 16.24 -14.38 -5.46
CA HIS A 133 15.18 -15.39 -5.47
C HIS A 133 15.43 -16.45 -4.41
N GLY A 134 14.43 -16.65 -3.54
CA GLY A 134 14.46 -17.68 -2.49
C GLY A 134 15.45 -17.44 -1.35
N HIS A 135 16.34 -16.46 -1.47
CA HIS A 135 17.36 -16.17 -0.45
C HIS A 135 17.44 -14.66 -0.16
N PRO A 136 17.29 -14.23 1.11
CA PRO A 136 17.45 -12.84 1.47
C PRO A 136 18.85 -12.31 1.14
N ARG A 137 18.91 -11.11 0.55
CA ARG A 137 20.15 -10.40 0.21
C ARG A 137 20.21 -9.07 0.90
N THR A 138 21.35 -8.72 1.46
CA THR A 138 21.61 -7.42 2.04
C THR A 138 21.70 -6.32 0.97
N ALA A 139 21.55 -5.07 1.36
CA ALA A 139 21.75 -3.94 0.46
C ALA A 139 23.16 -3.93 -0.17
N THR A 140 24.17 -4.40 0.54
CA THR A 140 25.56 -4.51 0.07
C THR A 140 25.68 -5.60 -1.01
N GLU A 141 25.15 -6.79 -0.78
CA GLU A 141 25.18 -7.88 -1.78
C GLU A 141 24.46 -7.49 -3.08
N LEU A 142 23.31 -6.84 -2.98
CA LEU A 142 22.58 -6.31 -4.16
C LEU A 142 23.40 -5.26 -4.91
N ARG A 143 24.18 -4.44 -4.20
CA ARG A 143 25.10 -3.48 -4.81
C ARG A 143 26.25 -4.20 -5.53
N THR A 144 26.94 -5.10 -4.87
CA THR A 144 28.02 -5.87 -5.47
C THR A 144 27.56 -6.57 -6.75
N ARG A 145 26.33 -7.13 -6.73
CA ARG A 145 25.76 -7.77 -7.92
C ARG A 145 25.56 -6.81 -9.09
N LEU A 146 25.17 -5.57 -8.83
CA LEU A 146 25.08 -4.54 -9.87
C LEU A 146 26.47 -4.18 -10.43
N GLU A 147 27.45 -3.99 -9.57
CA GLU A 147 28.84 -3.67 -9.95
C GLU A 147 29.45 -4.77 -10.82
N GLU A 148 29.21 -6.03 -10.47
CA GLU A 148 29.62 -7.18 -11.30
C GLU A 148 28.94 -7.16 -12.69
N HIS A 149 27.65 -6.86 -12.75
CA HIS A 149 26.90 -6.78 -14.01
C HIS A 149 27.41 -5.66 -14.93
N LEU A 150 27.76 -4.52 -14.34
CA LEU A 150 28.26 -3.37 -15.08
C LEU A 150 29.75 -3.48 -15.46
N GLY A 151 30.48 -4.45 -14.88
CA GLY A 151 31.91 -4.63 -15.11
C GLY A 151 32.79 -3.52 -14.53
N THR A 152 32.25 -2.61 -13.79
CA THR A 152 32.96 -1.49 -13.14
C THR A 152 32.45 -1.29 -11.73
N PRO A 153 33.36 -0.97 -10.76
CA PRO A 153 32.91 -0.41 -9.50
C PRO A 153 32.15 0.88 -9.83
N THR A 154 30.89 0.91 -9.46
CA THR A 154 30.10 2.10 -9.72
C THR A 154 30.56 3.22 -8.80
N ALA A 155 30.79 4.41 -9.39
CA ALA A 155 30.75 5.68 -8.65
C ALA A 155 29.33 5.92 -8.07
N LEU A 156 28.51 4.87 -8.00
CA LEU A 156 27.22 4.87 -7.34
C LEU A 156 27.46 5.14 -5.88
N ASP A 157 27.32 6.39 -5.50
CA ASP A 157 27.08 6.68 -4.12
C ASP A 157 25.90 5.82 -3.64
N SER A 158 25.75 5.67 -2.37
CA SER A 158 24.67 4.89 -1.74
C SER A 158 23.26 5.31 -2.20
N GLY A 159 23.12 6.48 -2.85
CA GLY A 159 21.87 7.07 -3.29
C GLY A 159 21.27 6.41 -4.54
N GLY A 160 22.07 6.25 -5.61
CA GLY A 160 21.62 5.61 -6.86
C GLY A 160 21.20 4.17 -6.67
N HIS A 161 22.01 3.40 -5.93
CA HIS A 161 21.69 2.04 -5.50
C HIS A 161 20.38 1.95 -4.74
N ARG A 162 20.17 2.88 -3.78
CA ARG A 162 18.96 2.92 -3.01
C ARG A 162 17.73 3.16 -3.88
N MET A 163 17.84 4.02 -4.88
CA MET A 163 16.72 4.27 -5.80
C MET A 163 16.37 3.03 -6.61
N LEU A 164 17.36 2.35 -7.20
CA LEU A 164 17.14 1.11 -7.95
C LEU A 164 16.53 0.01 -7.07
N ARG A 165 17.04 -0.22 -5.88
CA ARG A 165 16.51 -1.19 -4.93
C ARG A 165 15.07 -0.89 -4.51
N HIS A 166 14.70 0.39 -4.33
CA HIS A 166 13.34 0.79 -3.99
C HIS A 166 12.39 0.76 -5.20
N TYR A 167 12.93 0.73 -6.41
CA TYR A 167 12.16 0.51 -7.62
C TYR A 167 11.93 -0.99 -7.87
N ALA A 168 12.93 -1.81 -7.66
CA ALA A 168 12.86 -3.25 -7.89
C ALA A 168 11.73 -3.89 -7.08
N PRO A 169 11.00 -4.87 -7.63
CA PRO A 169 9.95 -5.61 -6.93
C PRO A 169 10.56 -6.58 -5.90
N LEU A 170 11.02 -5.99 -4.81
CA LEU A 170 11.65 -6.69 -3.69
C LEU A 170 10.76 -6.53 -2.44
N TRP A 171 10.67 -7.60 -1.68
CA TRP A 171 10.13 -7.59 -0.33
C TRP A 171 11.26 -7.39 0.68
N HIS A 172 11.01 -6.67 1.75
CA HIS A 172 11.90 -6.66 2.90
C HIS A 172 11.79 -8.01 3.61
N ALA A 173 12.89 -8.72 3.71
CA ALA A 173 12.94 -10.00 4.43
C ALA A 173 13.11 -9.74 5.94
N PRO A 174 12.40 -10.47 6.82
CA PRO A 174 12.66 -10.46 8.24
C PRO A 174 14.10 -10.83 8.56
N THR A 175 14.73 -10.10 9.49
CA THR A 175 16.14 -10.29 9.89
C THR A 175 16.28 -10.79 11.32
N GLY A 176 15.16 -11.08 11.98
CA GLY A 176 15.10 -11.36 13.41
C GLY A 176 15.18 -10.09 14.24
N GLY A 177 15.20 -10.23 15.54
CA GLY A 177 15.21 -9.11 16.46
C GLY A 177 13.82 -8.48 16.70
N PRO A 178 13.75 -7.39 17.46
CA PRO A 178 12.49 -6.71 17.75
C PRO A 178 11.80 -6.26 16.47
N TRP A 179 10.49 -6.49 16.38
CA TRP A 179 9.65 -6.05 15.27
C TRP A 179 10.01 -6.68 13.92
N SER A 180 10.54 -7.91 13.90
CA SER A 180 10.95 -8.70 12.70
C SER A 180 12.01 -8.06 11.81
N PHE A 181 12.28 -6.77 11.93
CA PHE A 181 13.19 -6.02 11.04
C PHE A 181 14.23 -5.25 11.84
N ASP A 182 15.51 -5.61 11.67
CA ASP A 182 16.65 -4.91 12.24
C ASP A 182 17.09 -3.72 11.37
N THR A 183 18.11 -3.01 11.85
CA THR A 183 18.79 -1.93 11.10
C THR A 183 19.47 -2.44 9.83
N ARG A 184 19.91 -3.69 9.80
CA ARG A 184 20.43 -4.37 8.61
C ARG A 184 19.26 -4.87 7.76
N GLN A 185 18.95 -4.11 6.73
CA GLN A 185 17.87 -4.47 5.83
C GLN A 185 18.31 -5.58 4.88
N SER A 186 17.48 -6.62 4.75
CA SER A 186 17.59 -7.68 3.76
C SER A 186 16.36 -7.69 2.85
N TYR A 187 16.54 -8.23 1.66
CA TYR A 187 15.53 -8.21 0.61
C TYR A 187 15.46 -9.56 -0.09
N VAL A 188 14.25 -9.96 -0.47
CA VAL A 188 13.98 -11.13 -1.28
C VAL A 188 13.16 -10.72 -2.50
N ALA A 189 13.35 -11.36 -3.63
CA ALA A 189 12.54 -11.11 -4.81
C ALA A 189 11.07 -11.46 -4.54
N ALA A 190 10.17 -10.60 -4.99
CA ALA A 190 8.74 -10.87 -4.88
C ALA A 190 8.33 -12.15 -5.64
N SER A 191 7.44 -12.95 -5.05
CA SER A 191 6.89 -14.15 -5.66
C SER A 191 5.39 -14.27 -5.34
N PRO A 192 4.48 -14.21 -6.37
CA PRO A 192 4.80 -14.05 -7.78
C PRO A 192 5.43 -12.68 -8.11
N ARG A 193 6.21 -12.65 -9.20
CA ARG A 193 6.79 -11.39 -9.71
C ARG A 193 5.72 -10.57 -10.38
N PRO A 194 5.56 -9.26 -10.04
CA PRO A 194 4.68 -8.37 -10.79
C PRO A 194 5.21 -8.14 -12.21
N SER A 195 4.30 -7.95 -13.16
CA SER A 195 4.66 -7.62 -14.53
C SER A 195 5.01 -6.13 -14.65
N LEU A 196 6.27 -5.83 -14.97
CA LEU A 196 6.74 -4.44 -15.15
C LEU A 196 6.80 -4.02 -16.62
N THR A 197 6.62 -4.95 -17.54
CA THR A 197 6.73 -4.72 -18.99
C THR A 197 5.39 -4.83 -19.72
N ASP A 198 4.38 -5.40 -19.09
CA ASP A 198 3.01 -5.46 -19.63
C ASP A 198 2.38 -4.07 -19.54
N PRO A 199 1.98 -3.46 -20.69
CA PRO A 199 1.39 -2.12 -20.70
C PRO A 199 0.02 -2.05 -20.01
N ASP A 200 -0.70 -3.16 -19.88
CA ASP A 200 -2.05 -3.22 -19.32
C ASP A 200 -2.04 -3.48 -17.81
N ALA A 201 -1.00 -4.13 -17.28
CA ALA A 201 -0.88 -4.48 -15.87
C ALA A 201 -1.07 -3.28 -14.92
N PRO A 202 -0.53 -2.06 -15.20
CA PRO A 202 -0.77 -0.91 -14.33
C PRO A 202 -2.22 -0.43 -14.26
N ALA A 203 -3.01 -0.62 -15.32
CA ALA A 203 -4.43 -0.27 -15.33
C ALA A 203 -5.26 -1.31 -14.58
N GLU A 204 -4.97 -2.59 -14.79
CA GLU A 204 -5.60 -3.71 -14.08
C GLU A 204 -5.33 -3.67 -12.58
N GLY A 205 -4.05 -3.50 -12.23
CA GLY A 205 -3.63 -3.34 -10.85
C GLY A 205 -4.31 -2.14 -10.17
N LEU A 206 -4.49 -1.03 -10.90
CA LEU A 206 -5.15 0.16 -10.37
C LEU A 206 -6.65 -0.08 -10.09
N ARG A 207 -7.36 -0.83 -10.95
CA ARG A 207 -8.75 -1.24 -10.65
C ARG A 207 -8.84 -2.05 -9.37
N THR A 208 -7.92 -3.00 -9.20
CA THR A 208 -7.84 -3.79 -7.97
C THR A 208 -7.53 -2.92 -6.75
N LEU A 209 -6.55 -2.00 -6.85
CA LEU A 209 -6.22 -1.09 -5.77
C LEU A 209 -7.41 -0.19 -5.39
N ILE A 210 -8.14 0.35 -6.36
CA ILE A 210 -9.35 1.16 -6.12
C ILE A 210 -10.42 0.34 -5.39
N ARG A 211 -10.72 -0.88 -5.85
CA ARG A 211 -11.68 -1.77 -5.20
C ARG A 211 -11.30 -2.03 -3.75
N ARG A 212 -10.04 -2.38 -3.50
CA ARG A 212 -9.50 -2.62 -2.16
C ARG A 212 -9.54 -1.36 -1.30
N TYR A 213 -9.16 -0.22 -1.86
CA TYR A 213 -9.24 1.07 -1.18
C TYR A 213 -10.68 1.38 -0.74
N LEU A 214 -11.67 1.22 -1.61
CA LEU A 214 -13.07 1.46 -1.27
C LEU A 214 -13.58 0.47 -0.20
N GLN A 215 -13.13 -0.78 -0.20
CA GLN A 215 -13.42 -1.74 0.87
C GLN A 215 -12.94 -1.26 2.25
N GLY A 216 -11.74 -0.68 2.32
CA GLY A 216 -11.11 -0.26 3.57
C GLY A 216 -11.39 1.19 3.99
N PHE A 217 -11.68 2.09 3.04
CA PHE A 217 -11.77 3.54 3.28
C PHE A 217 -13.01 4.22 2.72
N GLY A 218 -13.78 3.54 1.87
CA GLY A 218 -14.96 4.13 1.25
C GLY A 218 -16.08 4.53 2.24
N PRO A 219 -17.03 5.34 1.77
CA PRO A 219 -17.11 5.98 0.45
C PRO A 219 -16.04 7.05 0.24
N ALA A 220 -15.55 7.22 -0.99
CA ALA A 220 -14.45 8.15 -1.26
C ALA A 220 -14.57 8.86 -2.62
N SER A 221 -13.92 10.01 -2.74
CA SER A 221 -13.81 10.75 -3.98
C SER A 221 -12.59 10.33 -4.83
N VAL A 222 -12.57 10.78 -6.09
CA VAL A 222 -11.37 10.64 -6.95
C VAL A 222 -10.13 11.23 -6.30
N ALA A 223 -10.27 12.37 -5.61
CA ALA A 223 -9.14 13.03 -4.96
C ALA A 223 -8.58 12.19 -3.79
N ASP A 224 -9.45 11.57 -2.99
CA ASP A 224 -9.04 10.73 -1.87
C ASP A 224 -8.26 9.49 -2.36
N MET A 225 -8.76 8.82 -3.40
CA MET A 225 -8.08 7.66 -4.03
C MET A 225 -6.73 8.05 -4.63
N ALA A 226 -6.69 9.20 -5.33
CA ALA A 226 -5.47 9.71 -5.93
C ALA A 226 -4.41 10.06 -4.88
N GLN A 227 -4.82 10.69 -3.77
CA GLN A 227 -3.94 11.04 -2.66
C GLN A 227 -3.43 9.80 -1.91
N PHE A 228 -4.31 8.83 -1.66
CA PHE A 228 -3.92 7.57 -0.99
C PHE A 228 -2.83 6.84 -1.77
N ALA A 229 -3.00 6.70 -3.09
CA ALA A 229 -2.06 5.96 -3.92
C ALA A 229 -0.86 6.80 -4.40
N LEU A 230 -0.94 8.13 -4.41
CA LEU A 230 -0.05 9.05 -5.14
C LEU A 230 -0.09 8.76 -6.65
N VAL A 231 -1.29 8.67 -7.20
CA VAL A 231 -1.55 8.42 -8.61
C VAL A 231 -2.30 9.62 -9.18
N GLN A 232 -2.05 9.97 -10.44
CA GLN A 232 -2.73 11.07 -11.10
C GLN A 232 -4.25 10.83 -11.15
N GLN A 233 -5.04 11.88 -10.84
CA GLN A 233 -6.51 11.78 -10.83
C GLN A 233 -7.08 11.33 -12.19
N ARG A 234 -6.41 11.64 -13.31
CA ARG A 234 -6.81 11.16 -14.63
C ARG A 234 -6.85 9.64 -14.68
N ARG A 235 -5.81 8.95 -14.20
CA ARG A 235 -5.76 7.49 -14.17
C ARG A 235 -6.84 6.89 -13.25
N ILE A 236 -7.13 7.54 -12.11
CA ILE A 236 -8.25 7.13 -11.25
C ILE A 236 -9.58 7.24 -11.99
N LYS A 237 -9.84 8.35 -12.71
CA LYS A 237 -11.07 8.54 -13.49
C LYS A 237 -11.21 7.50 -14.61
N GLU A 238 -10.13 7.22 -15.32
CA GLU A 238 -10.10 6.20 -16.38
C GLU A 238 -10.45 4.81 -15.82
N ALA A 239 -9.84 4.44 -14.67
CA ALA A 239 -10.15 3.18 -14.01
C ALA A 239 -11.61 3.12 -13.52
N LEU A 240 -12.13 4.18 -12.88
CA LEU A 240 -13.53 4.23 -12.44
C LEU A 240 -14.51 4.11 -13.61
N SER A 241 -14.19 4.70 -14.77
CA SER A 241 -15.04 4.59 -15.96
C SER A 241 -15.16 3.15 -16.48
N SER A 242 -14.15 2.32 -16.25
CA SER A 242 -14.17 0.89 -16.58
C SER A 242 -14.80 -0.01 -15.50
N MET A 243 -15.20 0.56 -14.36
CA MET A 243 -15.72 -0.17 -13.18
C MET A 243 -17.17 0.24 -12.86
N THR A 244 -17.90 0.83 -13.80
CA THR A 244 -19.26 1.37 -13.56
C THR A 244 -20.25 0.34 -13.05
N ASP A 245 -20.13 -0.91 -13.48
CA ASP A 245 -21.00 -2.01 -13.08
C ASP A 245 -20.61 -2.63 -11.73
N GLU A 246 -19.41 -2.30 -11.23
CA GLU A 246 -18.87 -2.84 -9.97
C GLU A 246 -19.02 -1.85 -8.79
N LEU A 247 -19.28 -0.58 -9.07
CA LEU A 247 -19.25 0.49 -8.09
C LEU A 247 -20.55 1.27 -8.02
N GLU A 248 -20.91 1.72 -6.84
CA GLU A 248 -21.97 2.70 -6.64
C GLU A 248 -21.43 4.12 -6.71
N THR A 249 -22.10 4.99 -7.45
CA THR A 249 -21.87 6.43 -7.40
C THR A 249 -22.86 7.05 -6.42
N LEU A 250 -22.35 7.71 -5.40
CA LEU A 250 -23.12 8.37 -4.36
C LEU A 250 -23.13 9.88 -4.56
N PRO A 251 -24.22 10.56 -4.15
CA PRO A 251 -24.27 12.00 -4.21
C PRO A 251 -23.16 12.62 -3.33
N PRO A 252 -22.74 13.85 -3.66
CA PRO A 252 -21.78 14.58 -2.84
C PRO A 252 -22.22 14.65 -1.37
N SER A 253 -21.26 14.57 -0.45
CA SER A 253 -21.52 14.81 0.97
C SER A 253 -21.95 16.27 1.22
N LEU A 254 -22.57 16.53 2.38
CA LEU A 254 -22.95 17.89 2.76
C LEU A 254 -21.70 18.80 2.75
N GLY A 255 -21.80 19.92 2.01
CA GLY A 255 -20.71 20.89 1.87
C GLY A 255 -19.74 20.66 0.73
N THR A 256 -19.89 19.58 -0.07
CA THR A 256 -19.04 19.30 -1.23
C THR A 256 -19.88 19.23 -2.52
N ARG A 257 -19.19 19.31 -3.68
CA ARG A 257 -19.80 19.10 -5.01
C ARG A 257 -19.27 17.85 -5.70
N THR A 258 -18.36 17.12 -5.07
CA THR A 258 -17.67 15.98 -5.66
C THR A 258 -18.44 14.68 -5.37
N PRO A 259 -18.77 13.87 -6.36
CA PRO A 259 -19.38 12.56 -6.15
C PRO A 259 -18.45 11.65 -5.37
N LEU A 260 -19.04 10.73 -4.63
CA LEU A 260 -18.34 9.68 -3.92
C LEU A 260 -18.59 8.34 -4.59
N TYR A 261 -17.62 7.45 -4.50
CA TYR A 261 -17.69 6.09 -5.00
C TYR A 261 -17.60 5.11 -3.85
N ASP A 262 -18.31 4.01 -3.96
CA ASP A 262 -18.26 2.92 -2.98
C ASP A 262 -18.48 1.57 -3.67
N ILE A 263 -18.11 0.49 -2.99
CA ILE A 263 -18.54 -0.84 -3.39
C ILE A 263 -20.01 -1.08 -2.98
N PRO A 264 -20.79 -1.84 -3.76
CA PRO A 264 -22.16 -2.20 -3.38
C PRO A 264 -22.20 -2.88 -2.00
N ASP A 265 -23.27 -2.65 -1.26
CA ASP A 265 -23.55 -3.26 0.05
C ASP A 265 -22.47 -3.06 1.14
N ALA A 266 -21.54 -2.14 0.91
CA ALA A 266 -20.51 -1.86 1.90
C ALA A 266 -21.10 -1.27 3.21
N PRO A 267 -20.54 -1.62 4.37
CA PRO A 267 -21.01 -1.08 5.65
C PRO A 267 -20.91 0.44 5.67
N ARG A 268 -22.05 1.12 5.71
CA ARG A 268 -22.16 2.58 5.90
C ARG A 268 -22.77 2.81 7.28
N ALA A 269 -22.10 3.62 8.10
CA ALA A 269 -22.65 3.97 9.42
C ALA A 269 -23.98 4.70 9.21
N ARG A 270 -25.08 4.11 9.70
CA ARG A 270 -26.35 4.81 9.80
C ARG A 270 -26.16 5.97 10.78
N VAL A 271 -26.60 7.16 10.41
CA VAL A 271 -26.77 8.25 11.37
C VAL A 271 -27.98 7.88 12.22
N ASP A 272 -27.77 7.36 13.42
CA ASP A 272 -28.85 7.18 14.37
C ASP A 272 -29.44 8.55 14.68
N ARG A 273 -30.74 8.72 14.36
CA ARG A 273 -31.50 9.96 14.60
C ARG A 273 -31.69 10.26 16.11
N HIS A 274 -31.09 9.47 16.99
CA HIS A 274 -31.35 9.52 18.44
C HIS A 274 -30.30 10.23 19.31
N GLU A 275 -29.23 10.82 18.78
CA GLU A 275 -28.27 11.56 19.62
C GLU A 275 -28.54 13.08 19.67
N GLY A 276 -29.80 13.51 19.59
CA GLY A 276 -30.22 14.91 19.72
C GLY A 276 -30.60 15.36 21.12
N ARG A 277 -30.30 14.61 22.20
CA ARG A 277 -30.57 15.03 23.57
C ARG A 277 -29.32 14.90 24.46
N HIS A 278 -28.34 15.74 24.22
CA HIS A 278 -27.40 16.05 25.30
C HIS A 278 -28.05 17.10 26.19
N GLY A 279 -28.42 16.69 27.39
CA GLY A 279 -28.74 17.62 28.46
C GLY A 279 -27.54 18.53 28.76
N PRO A 280 -27.74 19.70 29.41
CA PRO A 280 -26.71 20.68 29.67
C PRO A 280 -25.53 20.04 30.43
N PRO A 281 -24.29 20.49 30.18
CA PRO A 281 -23.11 19.92 30.85
C PRO A 281 -23.22 20.12 32.35
N ARG A 282 -23.10 19.06 33.11
CA ARG A 282 -22.97 19.14 34.57
C ARG A 282 -21.65 19.85 34.86
N ARG A 283 -21.75 21.00 35.54
CA ARG A 283 -20.60 21.72 36.09
C ARG A 283 -19.93 20.82 37.13
N TRP A 284 -18.67 20.61 37.00
CA TRP A 284 -17.75 20.10 38.04
C TRP A 284 -17.13 21.30 38.76
#